data_7699e3101434d1f236f17c5e3e0df01a
#
_entry.id   7699e3101434d1f236f17c5e3e0df01a
#
_cell.length_a   1.000
_cell.length_b   1.000
_cell.length_c   1.000
_cell.angle_alpha   90.00
_cell.angle_beta   90.00
_cell.angle_gamma   90.00
#
_symmetry.space_group_name_H-M   'P 1'
#
loop_
_entity.id
_entity.type
_entity.pdbx_description
1 polymer ?
#
loop_
_entity_poly.entity_id
_entity_poly.type
_entity_poly.pdbx_seq_one_letter_code
_entity_poly.pdbx_strand_id
1 'polypeptide(L)'
;MATLIFTAEQMNRLALADRPRLESDLLEHLLEFRPRMFELYPLPYLHWVVQDTLDIAAGFGLADVQALRVFLQMRFDVAPGFYREPAIAEMLGRRDLEPMSRWEQLAQEPFGDAWLRAGQYQGAGEWRERYWGAPA
;
A
#
# COMPACT_ATOMS: atom_id res chain seq x y z
N MET A 1 19.51 -28.89 -20.49
CA MET A 1 18.47 -28.72 -19.48
C MET A 1 17.91 -27.31 -19.59
N ALA A 2 16.61 -27.19 -19.84
CA ALA A 2 16.01 -25.87 -19.96
C ALA A 2 15.87 -25.23 -18.57
N THR A 3 16.43 -24.05 -18.40
CA THR A 3 16.25 -23.27 -17.19
C THR A 3 14.95 -22.48 -17.33
N LEU A 4 14.02 -22.64 -16.38
CA LEU A 4 12.81 -21.85 -16.36
C LEU A 4 13.16 -20.42 -15.95
N ILE A 5 13.00 -19.50 -16.89
CA ILE A 5 13.22 -18.07 -16.64
C ILE A 5 11.85 -17.39 -16.71
N PHE A 6 11.45 -16.78 -15.60
CA PHE A 6 10.23 -15.98 -15.55
C PHE A 6 10.55 -14.53 -15.83
N THR A 7 9.73 -13.86 -16.65
CA THR A 7 9.80 -12.42 -16.80
C THR A 7 9.36 -11.74 -15.52
N ALA A 8 9.72 -10.45 -15.36
CA ALA A 8 9.27 -9.67 -14.20
C ALA A 8 7.75 -9.65 -14.10
N GLU A 9 7.06 -9.56 -15.24
CA GLU A 9 5.59 -9.59 -15.29
C GLU A 9 5.03 -10.92 -14.82
N GLN A 10 5.64 -12.04 -15.24
CA GLN A 10 5.21 -13.37 -14.82
C GLN A 10 5.43 -13.57 -13.32
N MET A 11 6.57 -13.14 -12.79
CA MET A 11 6.86 -13.22 -11.36
C MET A 11 5.87 -12.39 -10.55
N ASN A 12 5.53 -11.20 -11.05
CA ASN A 12 4.55 -10.33 -10.43
C ASN A 12 3.17 -10.99 -10.36
N ARG A 13 2.72 -11.61 -11.46
CA ARG A 13 1.44 -12.33 -11.50
C ARG A 13 1.42 -13.52 -10.53
N LEU A 14 2.51 -14.26 -10.44
CA LEU A 14 2.61 -15.38 -9.50
C LEU A 14 2.51 -14.91 -8.05
N ALA A 15 3.21 -13.82 -7.72
CA ALA A 15 3.16 -13.24 -6.39
C ALA A 15 1.76 -12.74 -6.04
N LEU A 16 1.08 -12.09 -6.98
CA LEU A 16 -0.28 -11.56 -6.77
C LEU A 16 -1.31 -12.67 -6.62
N ALA A 17 -1.08 -13.85 -7.23
CA ALA A 17 -1.99 -14.98 -7.15
C ALA A 17 -1.93 -15.70 -5.80
N ASP A 18 -0.85 -15.53 -5.04
CA ASP A 18 -0.66 -16.16 -3.73
C ASP A 18 -0.83 -15.11 -2.63
N ARG A 19 -2.07 -14.88 -2.22
CA ARG A 19 -2.42 -13.85 -1.25
C ARG A 19 -1.68 -14.00 0.09
N PRO A 20 -1.65 -15.18 0.73
CA PRO A 20 -0.92 -15.32 1.99
C PRO A 20 0.56 -14.99 1.89
N ARG A 21 1.20 -15.39 0.80
CA ARG A 21 2.61 -15.09 0.55
C ARG A 21 2.83 -13.59 0.30
N LEU A 22 1.92 -12.96 -0.42
CA LEU A 22 1.96 -11.52 -0.67
C LEU A 22 1.83 -10.74 0.64
N GLU A 23 0.93 -11.16 1.52
CA GLU A 23 0.77 -10.56 2.84
C GLU A 23 2.06 -10.68 3.66
N SER A 24 2.69 -11.86 3.65
CA SER A 24 3.96 -12.07 4.34
C SER A 24 5.08 -11.19 3.79
N ASP A 25 5.16 -11.07 2.46
CA ASP A 25 6.15 -10.21 1.80
C ASP A 25 5.98 -8.75 2.20
N LEU A 26 4.75 -8.26 2.22
CA LEU A 26 4.48 -6.88 2.60
C LEU A 26 4.74 -6.65 4.09
N LEU A 27 4.44 -7.62 4.95
CA LEU A 27 4.75 -7.52 6.37
C LEU A 27 6.26 -7.46 6.60
N GLU A 28 7.02 -8.31 5.92
CA GLU A 28 8.49 -8.25 5.97
C GLU A 28 9.01 -6.90 5.53
N HIS A 29 8.47 -6.36 4.43
CA HIS A 29 8.83 -5.04 3.93
C HIS A 29 8.54 -3.96 4.97
N LEU A 30 7.38 -4.01 5.62
CA LEU A 30 7.01 -3.08 6.68
C LEU A 30 8.04 -3.10 7.82
N LEU A 31 8.42 -4.29 8.26
CA LEU A 31 9.38 -4.45 9.36
C LEU A 31 10.81 -4.05 8.96
N GLU A 32 11.15 -4.09 7.66
CA GLU A 32 12.43 -3.61 7.16
C GLU A 32 12.53 -2.09 7.20
N PHE A 33 11.50 -1.38 6.71
CA PHE A 33 11.56 0.09 6.70
C PHE A 33 11.09 0.73 8.00
N ARG A 34 10.39 -0.04 8.85
CA ARG A 34 9.92 0.41 10.17
C ARG A 34 10.19 -0.67 11.23
N PRO A 35 11.48 -0.94 11.56
CA PRO A 35 11.82 -2.06 12.46
C PRO A 35 11.17 -1.99 13.84
N ARG A 36 10.88 -0.78 14.33
CA ARG A 36 10.30 -0.60 15.66
C ARG A 36 8.80 -0.85 15.73
N MET A 37 8.15 -1.04 14.58
CA MET A 37 6.71 -1.36 14.56
C MET A 37 6.40 -2.62 15.34
N PHE A 38 7.28 -3.61 15.27
CA PHE A 38 7.12 -4.87 15.97
C PHE A 38 7.05 -4.68 17.48
N GLU A 39 7.77 -3.69 18.01
CA GLU A 39 7.78 -3.36 19.44
C GLU A 39 6.56 -2.56 19.86
N LEU A 40 5.99 -1.77 18.95
CA LEU A 40 4.92 -0.82 19.25
C LEU A 40 3.53 -1.41 19.08
N TYR A 41 3.38 -2.39 18.19
CA TYR A 41 2.07 -2.94 17.82
C TYR A 41 2.10 -4.46 17.80
N PRO A 42 1.00 -5.12 18.22
CA PRO A 42 0.87 -6.57 18.12
C PRO A 42 0.95 -7.04 16.66
N LEU A 43 1.58 -8.19 16.45
CA LEU A 43 1.71 -8.76 15.11
C LEU A 43 0.37 -8.95 14.39
N PRO A 44 -0.70 -9.44 15.05
CA PRO A 44 -2.01 -9.54 14.40
C PRO A 44 -2.55 -8.21 13.87
N TYR A 45 -2.27 -7.12 14.58
CA TYR A 45 -2.66 -5.78 14.13
C TYR A 45 -1.90 -5.37 12.86
N LEU A 46 -0.59 -5.59 12.84
CA LEU A 46 0.24 -5.29 11.67
C LEU A 46 -0.18 -6.13 10.45
N HIS A 47 -0.50 -7.40 10.69
CA HIS A 47 -1.01 -8.28 9.64
C HIS A 47 -2.33 -7.76 9.08
N TRP A 48 -3.23 -7.30 9.95
CA TRP A 48 -4.49 -6.68 9.54
C TRP A 48 -4.24 -5.42 8.68
N VAL A 49 -3.28 -4.57 9.08
CA VAL A 49 -2.94 -3.37 8.30
C VAL A 49 -2.50 -3.74 6.90
N VAL A 50 -1.70 -4.79 6.76
CA VAL A 50 -1.27 -5.30 5.45
C VAL A 50 -2.48 -5.78 4.63
N GLN A 51 -3.37 -6.57 5.23
CA GLN A 51 -4.58 -7.06 4.55
C GLN A 51 -5.47 -5.90 4.12
N ASP A 52 -5.70 -4.94 4.99
CA ASP A 52 -6.49 -3.75 4.69
C ASP A 52 -5.88 -2.94 3.53
N THR A 53 -4.55 -2.79 3.54
CA THR A 53 -3.81 -2.11 2.47
C THR A 53 -4.02 -2.79 1.13
N LEU A 54 -3.93 -4.12 1.08
CA LEU A 54 -4.15 -4.87 -0.14
C LEU A 54 -5.57 -4.71 -0.68
N ASP A 55 -6.56 -4.72 0.22
CA ASP A 55 -7.96 -4.54 -0.17
C ASP A 55 -8.22 -3.14 -0.75
N ILE A 56 -7.67 -2.11 -0.10
CA ILE A 56 -7.81 -0.73 -0.58
C ILE A 56 -7.11 -0.55 -1.93
N ALA A 57 -5.88 -1.03 -2.03
CA ALA A 57 -5.09 -0.91 -3.26
C ALA A 57 -5.73 -1.66 -4.44
N ALA A 58 -6.40 -2.79 -4.16
CA ALA A 58 -7.14 -3.52 -5.18
C ALA A 58 -8.25 -2.67 -5.80
N GLY A 59 -8.89 -1.83 -4.98
CA GLY A 59 -9.91 -0.89 -5.47
C GLY A 59 -9.36 0.12 -6.47
N PHE A 60 -8.09 0.46 -6.38
CA PHE A 60 -7.42 1.33 -7.35
C PHE A 60 -6.83 0.58 -8.54
N GLY A 61 -6.87 -0.74 -8.53
CA GLY A 61 -6.29 -1.54 -9.60
C GLY A 61 -4.76 -1.54 -9.59
N LEU A 62 -4.16 -1.48 -8.41
CA LEU A 62 -2.70 -1.49 -8.26
C LEU A 62 -2.17 -2.94 -8.21
N ALA A 63 -2.25 -3.62 -9.33
CA ALA A 63 -1.85 -5.03 -9.45
C ALA A 63 -0.36 -5.15 -9.78
N ASP A 64 0.49 -4.73 -8.85
CA ASP A 64 1.93 -4.77 -8.95
C ASP A 64 2.55 -4.80 -7.54
N VAL A 65 3.43 -5.77 -7.27
CA VAL A 65 4.01 -5.95 -5.93
C VAL A 65 4.76 -4.70 -5.47
N GLN A 66 5.55 -4.11 -6.36
CA GLN A 66 6.33 -2.90 -6.02
C GLN A 66 5.39 -1.73 -5.69
N ALA A 67 4.34 -1.55 -6.49
CA ALA A 67 3.35 -0.50 -6.25
C ALA A 67 2.61 -0.70 -4.92
N LEU A 68 2.33 -1.96 -4.55
CA LEU A 68 1.70 -2.29 -3.27
C LEU A 68 2.61 -1.97 -2.09
N ARG A 69 3.91 -2.22 -2.22
CA ARG A 69 4.90 -1.85 -1.20
C ARG A 69 4.95 -0.34 -1.01
N VAL A 70 4.94 0.42 -2.09
CA VAL A 70 4.90 1.89 -2.01
C VAL A 70 3.63 2.35 -1.30
N PHE A 71 2.47 1.76 -1.63
CA PHE A 71 1.20 2.11 -1.00
C PHE A 71 1.26 1.90 0.52
N LEU A 72 1.74 0.76 0.96
CA LEU A 72 1.91 0.45 2.37
C LEU A 72 2.83 1.46 3.05
N GLN A 73 3.95 1.78 2.41
CA GLN A 73 4.92 2.73 2.94
C GLN A 73 4.32 4.13 3.09
N MET A 74 3.55 4.59 2.12
CA MET A 74 2.91 5.91 2.18
C MET A 74 1.89 6.02 3.31
N ARG A 75 1.22 4.93 3.66
CA ARG A 75 0.30 4.92 4.79
C ARG A 75 1.00 5.20 6.12
N PHE A 76 2.26 4.82 6.24
CA PHE A 76 3.06 5.09 7.44
C PHE A 76 3.82 6.41 7.35
N ASP A 77 4.33 6.76 6.16
CA ASP A 77 5.16 7.96 5.99
C ASP A 77 4.36 9.24 5.88
N VAL A 78 3.16 9.19 5.29
CA VAL A 78 2.32 10.38 5.07
C VAL A 78 1.14 10.37 6.03
N ALA A 79 0.19 9.44 5.82
CA ALA A 79 -0.98 9.29 6.68
C ALA A 79 -1.69 7.97 6.32
N PRO A 80 -2.34 7.32 7.29
CA PRO A 80 -3.08 6.07 7.02
C PRO A 80 -4.11 6.19 5.91
N GLY A 81 -4.75 7.34 5.77
CA GLY A 81 -5.78 7.60 4.77
C GLY A 81 -5.32 8.51 3.63
N PHE A 82 -4.03 8.60 3.34
CA PHE A 82 -3.48 9.50 2.31
C PHE A 82 -4.21 9.38 0.97
N TYR A 83 -4.63 8.18 0.61
CA TYR A 83 -5.27 7.87 -0.65
C TYR A 83 -6.67 8.50 -0.80
N ARG A 84 -7.21 9.09 0.27
CA ARG A 84 -8.49 9.79 0.25
C ARG A 84 -8.38 11.21 -0.28
N GLU A 85 -7.17 11.76 -0.36
CA GLU A 85 -6.99 13.05 -0.96
C GLU A 85 -7.40 12.98 -2.44
N PRO A 86 -8.32 13.87 -2.91
CA PRO A 86 -8.95 13.71 -4.23
C PRO A 86 -7.99 13.64 -5.42
N ALA A 87 -6.97 14.46 -5.46
CA ALA A 87 -6.00 14.45 -6.56
C ALA A 87 -5.16 13.17 -6.57
N ILE A 88 -4.78 12.69 -5.40
CA ILE A 88 -4.03 11.44 -5.25
C ILE A 88 -4.93 10.26 -5.63
N ALA A 89 -6.16 10.24 -5.15
CA ALA A 89 -7.11 9.18 -5.48
C ALA A 89 -7.35 9.08 -6.99
N GLU A 90 -7.49 10.21 -7.66
CA GLU A 90 -7.69 10.24 -9.11
C GLU A 90 -6.51 9.63 -9.85
N MET A 91 -5.28 10.02 -9.50
CA MET A 91 -4.08 9.49 -10.13
C MET A 91 -3.89 8.00 -9.85
N LEU A 92 -4.13 7.55 -8.61
CA LEU A 92 -4.03 6.13 -8.25
C LEU A 92 -5.04 5.28 -9.02
N GLY A 93 -6.20 5.84 -9.35
CA GLY A 93 -7.25 5.15 -10.08
C GLY A 93 -7.07 5.15 -11.60
N ARG A 94 -6.03 5.74 -12.14
CA ARG A 94 -5.79 5.81 -13.57
C ARG A 94 -5.29 4.48 -14.13
N ARG A 95 -6.24 3.66 -14.55
CA ARG A 95 -5.96 2.30 -15.03
C ARG A 95 -5.32 2.28 -16.43
N ASP A 96 -5.27 3.42 -17.12
CA ASP A 96 -4.54 3.60 -18.36
C ASP A 96 -3.03 3.72 -18.17
N LEU A 97 -2.58 3.88 -16.93
CA LEU A 97 -1.16 3.92 -16.58
C LEU A 97 -0.76 2.68 -15.78
N GLU A 98 0.46 2.22 -16.01
CA GLU A 98 1.04 1.17 -15.18
C GLU A 98 1.09 1.62 -13.71
N PRO A 99 0.93 0.69 -12.73
CA PRO A 99 0.90 1.08 -11.32
C PRO A 99 2.10 1.92 -10.87
N MET A 100 3.31 1.54 -11.24
CA MET A 100 4.49 2.33 -10.87
C MET A 100 4.54 3.68 -11.56
N SER A 101 4.01 3.77 -12.78
CA SER A 101 3.92 5.06 -13.49
C SER A 101 3.02 6.03 -12.76
N ARG A 102 1.95 5.55 -12.12
CA ARG A 102 1.07 6.39 -11.28
C ARG A 102 1.85 6.99 -10.11
N TRP A 103 2.67 6.18 -9.44
CA TRP A 103 3.53 6.66 -8.35
C TRP A 103 4.57 7.68 -8.85
N GLU A 104 5.15 7.44 -10.03
CA GLU A 104 6.09 8.38 -10.64
C GLU A 104 5.43 9.73 -10.92
N GLN A 105 4.19 9.74 -11.41
CA GLN A 105 3.42 10.97 -11.60
C GLN A 105 3.16 11.68 -10.27
N LEU A 106 2.78 10.92 -9.24
CA LEU A 106 2.52 11.48 -7.91
C LEU A 106 3.77 12.08 -7.25
N ALA A 107 4.95 11.68 -7.68
CA ALA A 107 6.20 12.23 -7.19
C ALA A 107 6.55 13.58 -7.86
N GLN A 108 5.79 14.01 -8.88
CA GLN A 108 6.04 15.26 -9.59
C GLN A 108 5.54 16.45 -8.80
N GLU A 109 6.14 17.60 -9.07
CA GLU A 109 5.86 18.86 -8.37
C GLU A 109 4.38 19.26 -8.34
N PRO A 110 3.57 19.10 -9.41
CA PRO A 110 2.15 19.47 -9.37
C PRO A 110 1.37 18.81 -8.23
N PHE A 111 1.85 17.69 -7.69
CA PHE A 111 1.19 16.98 -6.60
C PHE A 111 1.67 17.38 -5.20
N GLY A 112 2.61 18.33 -5.09
CA GLY A 112 3.15 18.75 -3.80
C GLY A 112 2.07 19.17 -2.81
N ASP A 113 1.14 20.02 -3.24
CA ASP A 113 0.04 20.49 -2.38
C ASP A 113 -0.92 19.34 -2.01
N ALA A 114 -1.16 18.41 -2.94
CA ALA A 114 -1.98 17.25 -2.67
C ALA A 114 -1.37 16.38 -1.56
N TRP A 115 -0.06 16.19 -1.55
CA TRP A 115 0.61 15.44 -0.49
C TRP A 115 0.51 16.16 0.86
N LEU A 116 0.59 17.49 0.88
CA LEU A 116 0.38 18.24 2.11
C LEU A 116 -1.04 18.05 2.65
N ARG A 117 -2.05 18.06 1.78
CA ARG A 117 -3.44 17.80 2.17
C ARG A 117 -3.62 16.37 2.62
N ALA A 118 -2.94 15.43 1.97
CA ALA A 118 -3.01 14.01 2.32
C ALA A 118 -2.58 13.75 3.77
N GLY A 119 -1.63 14.52 4.28
CA GLY A 119 -1.18 14.42 5.66
C GLY A 119 -2.27 14.68 6.70
N GLN A 120 -3.39 15.28 6.31
CA GLN A 120 -4.52 15.54 7.21
C GLN A 120 -5.36 14.29 7.50
N TYR A 121 -5.21 13.24 6.69
CA TYR A 121 -5.96 11.99 6.86
C TYR A 121 -5.26 11.05 7.86
N GLN A 122 -4.84 11.61 8.98
CA GLN A 122 -4.11 10.91 10.05
C GLN A 122 -5.03 10.14 11.01
N GLY A 123 -6.32 10.37 10.95
CA GLY A 123 -7.28 9.98 11.97
C GLY A 123 -7.05 8.62 12.62
N ALA A 124 -7.13 8.58 13.95
CA ALA A 124 -7.09 7.34 14.72
C ALA A 124 -8.14 6.35 14.22
N GLY A 125 -9.27 6.87 13.72
CA GLY A 125 -10.34 6.11 13.13
C GLY A 125 -9.98 5.34 11.89
N GLU A 126 -8.91 5.73 11.18
CA GLU A 126 -8.52 5.02 9.96
C GLU A 126 -8.01 3.60 10.24
N TRP A 127 -7.27 3.42 11.33
CA TRP A 127 -6.71 2.11 11.66
C TRP A 127 -7.36 1.51 12.91
N ARG A 128 -7.31 2.23 14.01
CA ARG A 128 -7.75 1.71 15.30
C ARG A 128 -9.23 1.35 15.32
N GLU A 129 -10.08 2.24 14.84
CA GLU A 129 -11.52 2.02 14.83
C GLU A 129 -11.93 0.92 13.87
N ARG A 130 -11.27 0.87 12.70
CA ARG A 130 -11.56 -0.17 11.71
C ARG A 130 -11.10 -1.55 12.18
N TYR A 131 -10.01 -1.62 12.91
CA TYR A 131 -9.51 -2.89 13.46
C TYR A 131 -10.41 -3.41 14.59
N TRP A 132 -10.77 -2.54 15.50
CA TRP A 132 -11.57 -2.91 16.66
C TRP A 132 -13.09 -2.86 16.39
N GLY A 133 -13.50 -2.37 15.23
CA GLY A 133 -14.89 -2.06 14.92
C GLY A 133 -15.28 -0.68 15.43
N ALA A 134 -16.36 -0.13 14.86
CA ALA A 134 -16.86 1.16 15.30
C ALA A 134 -17.32 1.06 16.77
N PRO A 135 -16.98 2.04 17.63
CA PRO A 135 -17.48 2.04 18.98
C PRO A 135 -19.01 2.12 18.97
N ALA A 136 -19.61 1.31 19.82
CA ALA A 136 -21.07 1.27 19.96
C ALA A 136 -21.63 2.60 20.46
#